data_406af8b5e0d5375fc3a96cdbbdfdd1c7
#
_entry.id   406af8b5e0d5375fc3a96cdbbdfdd1c7
#
_cell.length_a   1.000
_cell.length_b   1.000
_cell.length_c   1.000
_cell.angle_alpha   90.00
_cell.angle_beta   90.00
_cell.angle_gamma   90.00
#
_symmetry.space_group_name_H-M   'P 1'
#
loop_
_entity.id
_entity.type
_entity.pdbx_description
1 polymer ?
#
loop_
_entity_poly.entity_id
_entity_poly.type
_entity_poly.pdbx_seq_one_letter_code
_entity_poly.pdbx_strand_id
1 'polypeptide(L)'
;MDDTPRSAPTALAHLRVAASTTDFTRSCDARTGSLLAALAAARPAGRVLELGTGVGEGTAWLLSGMDRAARLTTVELDAGVQAIAREELSADPRVTFVTADAGHWLEEYSGEPFDLVFADTWPGKFTHLERALDLVAPGGTYLIDDLTPSRTGRSPTRPR
;
A
#
# COMPACT_ATOMS: atom_id res chain seq x y z
N MET A 1 17.76 11.30 -18.34
CA MET A 1 18.21 10.98 -16.96
C MET A 1 17.49 9.68 -16.60
N ASP A 2 18.24 8.63 -16.28
CA ASP A 2 17.63 7.35 -15.86
C ASP A 2 17.14 7.50 -14.41
N ASP A 3 15.82 7.55 -14.24
CA ASP A 3 15.15 7.70 -12.94
C ASP A 3 14.84 6.33 -12.30
N THR A 4 15.40 5.26 -12.84
CA THR A 4 15.20 3.91 -12.31
C THR A 4 15.86 3.78 -10.93
N PRO A 5 15.12 3.35 -9.88
CA PRO A 5 15.71 3.12 -8.56
C PRO A 5 16.86 2.13 -8.63
N ARG A 6 17.97 2.45 -7.96
CA ARG A 6 19.17 1.59 -7.97
C ARG A 6 19.01 0.29 -7.19
N SER A 7 17.98 0.20 -6.34
CA SER A 7 17.71 -0.98 -5.51
C SER A 7 16.20 -1.22 -5.40
N ALA A 8 15.62 -1.87 -6.39
CA ALA A 8 14.25 -2.35 -6.31
C ALA A 8 14.18 -3.61 -5.41
N PRO A 9 13.09 -3.80 -4.64
CA PRO A 9 12.87 -5.04 -3.90
C PRO A 9 12.94 -6.27 -4.82
N THR A 10 13.61 -7.33 -4.37
CA THR A 10 13.77 -8.57 -5.18
C THR A 10 12.44 -9.24 -5.46
N ALA A 11 11.47 -9.14 -4.56
CA ALA A 11 10.11 -9.67 -4.71
C ALA A 11 9.35 -9.09 -5.92
N LEU A 12 9.67 -7.86 -6.37
CA LEU A 12 8.94 -7.20 -7.46
C LEU A 12 8.94 -8.00 -8.76
N ALA A 13 10.03 -8.68 -9.08
CA ALA A 13 10.12 -9.47 -10.31
C ALA A 13 9.11 -10.64 -10.28
N HIS A 14 8.99 -11.33 -9.15
CA HIS A 14 8.05 -12.44 -8.96
C HIS A 14 6.61 -11.95 -8.92
N LEU A 15 6.33 -10.87 -8.17
CA LEU A 15 5.00 -10.26 -8.10
C LEU A 15 4.50 -9.85 -9.49
N ARG A 16 5.34 -9.25 -10.33
CA ARG A 16 4.99 -8.84 -11.70
C ARG A 16 4.72 -10.02 -12.63
N VAL A 17 5.51 -11.08 -12.50
CA VAL A 17 5.26 -12.32 -13.26
C VAL A 17 3.93 -12.92 -12.84
N ALA A 18 3.65 -13.03 -11.54
CA ALA A 18 2.37 -13.54 -11.05
C ALA A 18 1.20 -12.64 -11.46
N ALA A 19 1.34 -11.32 -11.35
CA ALA A 19 0.33 -10.36 -11.80
C ALA A 19 0.00 -10.47 -13.29
N SER A 20 0.98 -10.81 -14.13
CA SER A 20 0.76 -10.96 -15.58
C SER A 20 -0.21 -12.09 -15.97
N THR A 21 -0.53 -12.97 -15.04
CA THR A 21 -1.52 -14.03 -15.20
C THR A 21 -2.93 -13.60 -14.81
N THR A 22 -3.10 -12.37 -14.36
CA THR A 22 -4.37 -11.78 -13.92
C THR A 22 -4.73 -10.56 -14.77
N ASP A 23 -5.97 -10.11 -14.69
CA ASP A 23 -6.42 -8.86 -15.30
C ASP A 23 -6.05 -7.60 -14.46
N PHE A 24 -5.26 -7.77 -13.41
CA PHE A 24 -4.86 -6.68 -12.54
C PHE A 24 -3.74 -5.85 -13.20
N THR A 25 -4.07 -4.61 -13.55
CA THR A 25 -3.18 -3.69 -14.27
C THR A 25 -2.73 -2.49 -13.43
N ARG A 26 -3.16 -2.41 -12.18
CA ARG A 26 -2.88 -1.28 -11.29
C ARG A 26 -1.77 -1.68 -10.33
N SER A 27 -0.59 -1.20 -10.57
CA SER A 27 0.57 -1.43 -9.71
C SER A 27 1.28 -0.11 -9.42
N CYS A 28 1.84 -0.02 -8.23
CA CYS A 28 2.65 1.11 -7.80
C CYS A 28 3.84 1.30 -8.75
N ASP A 29 4.01 2.49 -9.30
CA ASP A 29 5.18 2.79 -10.12
C ASP A 29 6.49 2.84 -9.29
N ALA A 30 7.63 2.74 -9.97
CA ALA A 30 8.93 2.66 -9.29
C ALA A 30 9.32 3.95 -8.55
N ARG A 31 8.78 5.11 -8.92
CA ARG A 31 9.03 6.39 -8.23
C ARG A 31 8.23 6.45 -6.94
N THR A 32 6.93 6.14 -7.01
CA THR A 32 6.07 5.99 -5.84
C THR A 32 6.66 4.95 -4.89
N GLY A 33 7.07 3.78 -5.41
CA GLY A 33 7.69 2.73 -4.62
C GLY A 33 8.95 3.18 -3.89
N SER A 34 9.85 3.91 -4.57
CA SER A 34 11.06 4.45 -3.95
C SER A 34 10.75 5.46 -2.85
N LEU A 35 9.71 6.28 -3.03
CA LEU A 35 9.24 7.21 -2.01
C LEU A 35 8.68 6.44 -0.81
N LEU A 36 7.89 5.39 -1.01
CA LEU A 36 7.37 4.53 0.05
C LEU A 36 8.50 3.93 0.88
N ALA A 37 9.53 3.38 0.22
CA ALA A 37 10.69 2.83 0.92
C ALA A 37 11.43 3.89 1.75
N ALA A 38 11.63 5.09 1.19
CA ALA A 38 12.28 6.19 1.90
C ALA A 38 11.47 6.68 3.11
N LEU A 39 10.14 6.82 2.97
CA LEU A 39 9.24 7.21 4.05
C LEU A 39 9.20 6.14 5.15
N ALA A 40 9.16 4.86 4.79
CA ALA A 40 9.20 3.77 5.75
C ALA A 40 10.53 3.73 6.50
N ALA A 41 11.67 3.94 5.82
CA ALA A 41 12.99 4.00 6.43
C ALA A 41 13.15 5.18 7.41
N ALA A 42 12.42 6.27 7.19
CA ALA A 42 12.40 7.43 8.09
C ALA A 42 11.61 7.20 9.38
N ARG A 43 10.98 6.02 9.56
CA ARG A 43 10.13 5.68 10.72
C ARG A 43 10.63 4.39 11.41
N PRO A 44 11.75 4.43 12.12
CA PRO A 44 12.24 3.26 12.87
C PRO A 44 11.20 2.77 13.87
N ALA A 45 11.00 1.45 13.92
CA ALA A 45 9.95 0.77 14.69
C ALA A 45 8.53 1.26 14.40
N GLY A 46 8.33 1.96 13.27
CA GLY A 46 7.08 2.62 12.90
C GLY A 46 5.97 1.62 12.56
N ARG A 47 4.75 2.10 12.73
CA ARG A 47 3.53 1.40 12.31
C ARG A 47 3.09 1.96 10.98
N VAL A 48 2.95 1.08 9.99
CA VAL A 48 2.60 1.44 8.62
C VAL A 48 1.25 0.82 8.26
N LEU A 49 0.39 1.59 7.61
CA LEU A 49 -0.87 1.15 7.04
C LEU A 49 -0.83 1.32 5.52
N GLU A 50 -1.22 0.29 4.81
CA GLU A 50 -1.47 0.32 3.37
C GLU A 50 -2.94 -0.01 3.12
N LEU A 51 -3.66 0.88 2.42
CA LEU A 51 -5.02 0.67 1.97
C LEU A 51 -4.98 0.40 0.45
N GLY A 52 -5.19 -0.86 0.09
CA GLY A 52 -5.03 -1.38 -1.26
C GLY A 52 -3.71 -2.15 -1.40
N THR A 53 -3.69 -3.44 -1.01
CA THR A 53 -2.53 -4.32 -1.21
C THR A 53 -2.25 -4.56 -2.69
N GLY A 54 -3.32 -4.72 -3.48
CA GLY A 54 -3.22 -5.20 -4.84
C GLY A 54 -2.42 -6.50 -4.93
N VAL A 55 -1.55 -6.60 -5.90
CA VAL A 55 -0.62 -7.74 -6.05
C VAL A 55 0.61 -7.66 -5.14
N GLY A 56 0.77 -6.57 -4.34
CA GLY A 56 1.80 -6.45 -3.32
C GLY A 56 3.03 -5.64 -3.72
N GLU A 57 3.04 -4.91 -4.84
CA GLU A 57 4.20 -4.10 -5.21
C GLU A 57 4.45 -2.97 -4.20
N GLY A 58 3.42 -2.22 -3.78
CA GLY A 58 3.52 -1.22 -2.72
C GLY A 58 4.00 -1.82 -1.40
N THR A 59 3.40 -2.96 -1.01
CA THR A 59 3.80 -3.74 0.18
C THR A 59 5.28 -4.09 0.15
N ALA A 60 5.80 -4.59 -0.99
CA ALA A 60 7.21 -4.95 -1.14
C ALA A 60 8.14 -3.74 -0.98
N TRP A 61 7.76 -2.59 -1.54
CA TRP A 61 8.52 -1.35 -1.38
C TRP A 61 8.53 -0.86 0.06
N LEU A 62 7.38 -0.86 0.74
CA LEU A 62 7.29 -0.50 2.17
C LEU A 62 8.20 -1.40 3.01
N LEU A 63 8.09 -2.72 2.84
CA LEU A 63 8.93 -3.70 3.56
C LEU A 63 10.42 -3.49 3.31
N SER A 64 10.82 -3.09 2.11
CA SER A 64 12.22 -2.86 1.78
C SER A 64 12.84 -1.67 2.52
N GLY A 65 12.04 -0.68 2.90
CA GLY A 65 12.49 0.47 3.69
C GLY A 65 12.36 0.28 5.20
N MET A 66 11.46 -0.58 5.66
CA MET A 66 11.17 -0.80 7.08
C MET A 66 12.30 -1.49 7.83
N ASP A 67 12.55 -1.07 9.05
CA ASP A 67 13.44 -1.79 9.96
C ASP A 67 12.79 -3.06 10.53
N ARG A 68 13.52 -3.82 11.34
CA ARG A 68 13.05 -5.10 11.91
C ARG A 68 11.95 -4.94 12.94
N ALA A 69 11.87 -3.80 13.61
CA ALA A 69 10.89 -3.54 14.66
C ALA A 69 9.58 -2.95 14.11
N ALA A 70 9.61 -2.39 12.90
CA ALA A 70 8.44 -1.81 12.25
C ALA A 70 7.37 -2.86 11.92
N ARG A 71 6.12 -2.44 11.80
CA ARG A 71 4.97 -3.29 11.49
C ARG A 71 4.13 -2.68 10.38
N LEU A 72 3.74 -3.51 9.42
CA LEU A 72 2.87 -3.15 8.31
C LEU A 72 1.55 -3.89 8.41
N THR A 73 0.45 -3.15 8.33
CA THR A 73 -0.88 -3.71 8.07
C THR A 73 -1.28 -3.32 6.66
N THR A 74 -1.65 -4.28 5.83
CA THR A 74 -2.12 -4.04 4.46
C THR A 74 -3.50 -4.62 4.26
N VAL A 75 -4.42 -3.82 3.70
CA VAL A 75 -5.84 -4.14 3.57
C VAL A 75 -6.22 -4.21 2.10
N GLU A 76 -6.89 -5.28 1.69
CA GLU A 76 -7.35 -5.52 0.31
C GLU A 76 -8.75 -6.13 0.32
N LEU A 77 -9.59 -5.68 -0.59
CA LEU A 77 -10.93 -6.20 -0.76
C LEU A 77 -10.94 -7.56 -1.47
N ASP A 78 -10.11 -7.70 -2.51
CA ASP A 78 -10.07 -8.87 -3.36
C ASP A 78 -9.08 -9.91 -2.83
N ALA A 79 -9.62 -10.98 -2.26
CA ALA A 79 -8.81 -12.08 -1.73
C ALA A 79 -7.94 -12.77 -2.80
N GLY A 80 -8.42 -12.83 -4.05
CA GLY A 80 -7.67 -13.45 -5.16
C GLY A 80 -6.46 -12.63 -5.56
N VAL A 81 -6.63 -11.32 -5.65
CA VAL A 81 -5.53 -10.38 -5.92
C VAL A 81 -4.53 -10.38 -4.76
N GLN A 82 -5.01 -10.29 -3.52
CA GLN A 82 -4.15 -10.31 -2.33
C GLN A 82 -3.40 -11.63 -2.15
N ALA A 83 -3.93 -12.76 -2.65
CA ALA A 83 -3.26 -14.06 -2.56
C ALA A 83 -1.86 -14.05 -3.20
N ILE A 84 -1.67 -13.29 -4.28
CA ILE A 84 -0.36 -13.13 -4.93
C ILE A 84 0.64 -12.47 -3.98
N ALA A 85 0.23 -11.37 -3.33
CA ALA A 85 1.06 -10.70 -2.34
C ALA A 85 1.38 -11.60 -1.14
N ARG A 86 0.39 -12.37 -0.66
CA ARG A 86 0.58 -13.31 0.45
C ARG A 86 1.56 -14.41 0.13
N GLU A 87 1.48 -15.00 -1.06
CA GLU A 87 2.38 -16.08 -1.48
C GLU A 87 3.84 -15.63 -1.44
N GLU A 88 4.13 -14.42 -1.92
CA GLU A 88 5.50 -13.91 -2.02
C GLU A 88 6.01 -13.27 -0.72
N LEU A 89 5.14 -12.62 0.07
CA LEU A 89 5.57 -11.73 1.15
C LEU A 89 5.18 -12.20 2.56
N SER A 90 4.34 -13.22 2.73
CA SER A 90 3.86 -13.65 4.06
C SER A 90 4.94 -14.26 4.96
N ALA A 91 6.09 -14.63 4.40
CA ALA A 91 7.24 -15.07 5.19
C ALA A 91 7.89 -13.93 5.99
N ASP A 92 7.63 -12.66 5.65
CA ASP A 92 8.12 -11.52 6.41
C ASP A 92 7.25 -11.30 7.66
N PRO A 93 7.83 -11.42 8.88
CA PRO A 93 7.06 -11.32 10.12
C PRO A 93 6.56 -9.90 10.43
N ARG A 94 6.96 -8.91 9.64
CA ARG A 94 6.57 -7.50 9.84
C ARG A 94 5.21 -7.19 9.21
N VAL A 95 4.72 -7.99 8.25
CA VAL A 95 3.49 -7.71 7.51
C VAL A 95 2.31 -8.52 8.04
N THR A 96 1.18 -7.83 8.19
CA THR A 96 -0.13 -8.42 8.47
C THR A 96 -1.07 -8.10 7.30
N PHE A 97 -1.57 -9.15 6.65
CA PHE A 97 -2.53 -9.02 5.57
C PHE A 97 -3.96 -9.12 6.10
N VAL A 98 -4.79 -8.17 5.74
CA VAL A 98 -6.22 -8.13 6.06
C VAL A 98 -7.02 -8.18 4.76
N THR A 99 -7.91 -9.16 4.61
CA THR A 99 -8.83 -9.23 3.48
C THR A 99 -10.16 -8.66 3.93
N ALA A 100 -10.46 -7.41 3.56
CA ALA A 100 -11.67 -6.68 3.97
C ALA A 100 -11.92 -5.49 3.05
N ASP A 101 -13.16 -4.97 3.05
CA ASP A 101 -13.43 -3.63 2.55
C ASP A 101 -12.69 -2.61 3.41
N ALA A 102 -11.83 -1.79 2.80
CA ALA A 102 -10.99 -0.85 3.52
C ALA A 102 -11.79 0.24 4.24
N GLY A 103 -12.97 0.64 3.71
CA GLY A 103 -13.85 1.59 4.39
C GLY A 103 -14.42 1.01 5.67
N HIS A 104 -14.94 -0.21 5.61
CA HIS A 104 -15.44 -0.91 6.78
C HIS A 104 -14.35 -1.17 7.82
N TRP A 105 -13.17 -1.61 7.36
CA TRP A 105 -12.03 -1.81 8.23
C TRP A 105 -11.59 -0.52 8.95
N LEU A 106 -11.57 0.61 8.24
CA LEU A 106 -11.26 1.91 8.84
C LEU A 106 -12.26 2.30 9.93
N GLU A 107 -13.55 2.04 9.73
CA GLU A 107 -14.59 2.35 10.72
C GLU A 107 -14.44 1.53 12.00
N GLU A 108 -14.09 0.24 11.88
CA GLU A 108 -13.97 -0.68 13.01
C GLU A 108 -12.62 -0.63 13.72
N TYR A 109 -11.57 -0.11 13.06
CA TYR A 109 -10.24 -0.10 13.65
C TYR A 109 -10.16 0.79 14.88
N SER A 110 -9.73 0.20 16.00
CA SER A 110 -9.60 0.86 17.31
C SER A 110 -8.20 0.69 17.92
N GLY A 111 -7.22 0.27 17.11
CA GLY A 111 -5.84 0.10 17.56
C GLY A 111 -5.05 1.41 17.59
N GLU A 112 -3.75 1.28 17.84
CA GLU A 112 -2.81 2.40 17.86
C GLU A 112 -2.71 3.08 16.49
N PRO A 113 -2.46 4.40 16.44
CA PRO A 113 -2.31 5.13 15.19
C PRO A 113 -1.06 4.70 14.40
N PHE A 114 -0.96 5.15 13.15
CA PHE A 114 0.10 4.79 12.22
C PHE A 114 1.03 5.97 11.93
N ASP A 115 2.33 5.70 11.85
CA ASP A 115 3.36 6.70 11.51
C ASP A 115 3.40 7.01 10.01
N LEU A 116 2.98 6.05 9.19
CA LEU A 116 2.84 6.19 7.74
C LEU A 116 1.56 5.51 7.28
N VAL A 117 0.72 6.22 6.56
CA VAL A 117 -0.46 5.67 5.88
C VAL A 117 -0.31 5.89 4.38
N PHE A 118 -0.41 4.82 3.62
CA PHE A 118 -0.43 4.84 2.16
C PHE A 118 -1.82 4.42 1.65
N ALA A 119 -2.51 5.33 0.98
CA ALA A 119 -3.84 5.10 0.44
C ALA A 119 -3.77 4.93 -1.09
N ASP A 120 -3.93 3.69 -1.55
CA ASP A 120 -3.94 3.30 -2.97
C ASP A 120 -5.25 2.60 -3.38
N THR A 121 -6.31 2.85 -2.65
CA THR A 121 -7.66 2.37 -2.97
C THR A 121 -8.69 3.48 -2.78
N TRP A 122 -9.94 3.24 -3.14
CA TRP A 122 -11.00 4.24 -3.07
C TRP A 122 -11.25 4.77 -1.65
N PRO A 123 -11.43 3.91 -0.62
CA PRO A 123 -11.41 4.37 0.76
C PRO A 123 -10.03 4.91 1.16
N GLY A 124 -10.03 6.03 1.88
CA GLY A 124 -8.81 6.76 2.21
C GLY A 124 -8.42 7.83 1.18
N LYS A 125 -8.93 7.74 -0.07
CA LYS A 125 -8.76 8.79 -1.10
C LYS A 125 -10.02 9.65 -1.24
N PHE A 126 -11.14 9.02 -1.60
CA PHE A 126 -12.38 9.67 -1.99
C PHE A 126 -13.52 9.43 -1.00
N THR A 127 -13.46 8.36 -0.23
CA THR A 127 -14.37 8.06 0.87
C THR A 127 -13.56 7.74 2.13
N HIS A 128 -14.13 7.93 3.32
CA HIS A 128 -13.50 7.64 4.61
C HIS A 128 -12.14 8.36 4.83
N LEU A 129 -11.87 9.44 4.09
CA LEU A 129 -10.59 10.17 4.20
C LEU A 129 -10.39 10.74 5.60
N GLU A 130 -11.40 11.38 6.19
CA GLU A 130 -11.31 11.94 7.53
C GLU A 130 -10.97 10.84 8.54
N ARG A 131 -11.67 9.71 8.47
CA ARG A 131 -11.41 8.56 9.35
C ARG A 131 -10.01 7.99 9.17
N ALA A 132 -9.51 7.91 7.94
CA ALA A 132 -8.15 7.47 7.67
C ALA A 132 -7.10 8.47 8.20
N LEU A 133 -7.38 9.78 8.12
CA LEU A 133 -6.52 10.82 8.70
C LEU A 133 -6.48 10.78 10.23
N ASP A 134 -7.60 10.44 10.89
CA ASP A 134 -7.67 10.25 12.35
C ASP A 134 -6.75 9.12 12.85
N LEU A 135 -6.38 8.20 11.97
CA LEU A 135 -5.46 7.10 12.29
C LEU A 135 -3.98 7.48 12.12
N VAL A 136 -3.67 8.68 11.67
CA VAL A 136 -2.28 9.13 11.54
C VAL A 136 -1.76 9.61 12.89
N ALA A 137 -0.64 9.05 13.32
CA ALA A 137 0.03 9.48 14.55
C ALA A 137 0.48 10.95 14.47
N PRO A 138 0.59 11.68 15.58
CA PRO A 138 1.17 13.01 15.58
C PRO A 138 2.55 13.02 14.91
N GLY A 139 2.73 13.86 13.88
CA GLY A 139 3.95 13.90 13.06
C GLY A 139 4.07 12.75 12.06
N GLY A 140 3.04 11.93 11.91
CA GLY A 140 2.96 10.88 10.89
C GLY A 140 2.79 11.45 9.47
N THR A 141 2.84 10.57 8.49
CA THR A 141 2.71 10.92 7.08
C THR A 141 1.51 10.20 6.47
N TYR A 142 0.71 10.94 5.69
CA TYR A 142 -0.36 10.38 4.86
C TYR A 142 0.02 10.57 3.38
N LEU A 143 0.09 9.48 2.63
CA LEU A 143 0.41 9.50 1.21
C LEU A 143 -0.77 8.92 0.41
N ILE A 144 -1.16 9.62 -0.64
CA ILE A 144 -2.21 9.19 -1.57
C ILE A 144 -1.59 9.04 -2.95
N ASP A 145 -1.85 7.92 -3.62
CA ASP A 145 -1.47 7.74 -5.03
C ASP A 145 -2.63 8.05 -5.97
N ASP A 146 -2.36 8.21 -7.27
CA ASP A 146 -3.34 8.37 -8.36
C ASP A 146 -4.35 9.54 -8.20
N LEU A 147 -3.92 10.67 -7.67
CA LEU A 147 -4.74 11.90 -7.63
C LEU A 147 -4.67 12.73 -8.90
N THR A 148 -3.88 12.35 -9.89
CA THR A 148 -3.76 13.09 -11.15
C THR A 148 -5.06 12.95 -11.95
N PRO A 149 -5.72 14.05 -12.36
CA PRO A 149 -6.90 13.99 -13.23
C PRO A 149 -6.56 13.21 -14.52
N SER A 150 -7.35 12.22 -14.87
CA SER A 150 -7.16 11.52 -16.14
C SER A 150 -7.32 12.51 -17.28
N ARG A 151 -6.40 12.50 -18.26
CA ARG A 151 -6.47 13.37 -19.46
C ARG A 151 -7.75 13.16 -20.28
N THR A 152 -8.56 12.17 -19.99
CA THR A 152 -9.80 11.80 -20.66
C THR A 152 -11.07 12.34 -19.98
N GLY A 153 -10.96 13.11 -18.89
CA GLY A 153 -12.12 13.67 -18.19
C GLY A 153 -13.07 12.62 -17.58
N ARG A 154 -12.70 11.35 -17.58
CA ARG A 154 -13.48 10.31 -16.91
C ARG A 154 -13.08 10.26 -15.43
N SER A 155 -14.03 10.60 -14.57
CA SER A 155 -13.92 10.26 -13.15
C SER A 155 -13.61 8.77 -13.01
N PRO A 156 -12.73 8.38 -12.08
CA PRO A 156 -12.50 6.97 -11.80
C PRO A 156 -13.84 6.32 -11.47
N THR A 157 -14.27 5.38 -12.30
CA THR A 157 -15.51 4.63 -12.07
C THR A 157 -15.30 3.75 -10.85
N ARG A 158 -16.22 3.91 -9.86
CA ARG A 158 -16.30 3.03 -8.69
C ARG A 158 -16.38 1.58 -9.19
N PRO A 159 -15.53 0.66 -8.72
CA PRO A 159 -15.72 -0.76 -9.00
C PRO A 159 -17.09 -1.19 -8.47
N ARG A 160 -17.80 -1.98 -9.26
CA ARG A 160 -19.08 -2.59 -8.87
C ARG A 160 -18.84 -3.71 -7.89
#